data_23328bb47afad1ab7f87977a03f71504
#
_entry.id   23328bb47afad1ab7f87977a03f71504
#
_cell.length_a   1.000
_cell.length_b   1.000
_cell.length_c   1.000
_cell.angle_alpha   90.00
_cell.angle_beta   90.00
_cell.angle_gamma   90.00
#
_symmetry.space_group_name_H-M   'P 1'
#
loop_
_entity.id
_entity.type
_entity.pdbx_description
1 polymer ?
#
loop_
_entity_poly.entity_id
_entity_poly.type
_entity_poly.pdbx_seq_one_letter_code
_entity_poly.pdbx_strand_id
1 'polypeptide(L)'
;MKAHPSLLSASLAAALAIGATVAACSSSSSSAMPSVAPSDAGADAPVRTATTGTVERGEYLVDHVLVCGVCHTPNDANGKPDMTKYLAGSRSYDFKDTDGTIITVNAENLTSHNPEGLATWSDEQIRTALTQGIDDEHIPMYPIMPYPEYSLLTRTDVDSIIQYLRTIAPNDNVVPADYPYFDQNPPAPAVDGTKIPHTTLAAGDPDYAAAERGRYLASAACLNCHTEQVSADVPNLEKAFAGGKKYTFVRGAPEHTSVNITPDATGLAGWSVDDIVAALKSSTEKGTARALCSTHPGGGDMYGKMTDADARDIATYVHTLPPIANGPFKCLP
;
A
#
# COMPACT_ATOMS: atom_id res chain seq x y z
N MET A 1 11.25 39.38 -10.26
CA MET A 1 10.85 40.11 -11.48
C MET A 1 11.83 39.80 -12.59
N LYS A 2 11.53 38.87 -13.49
CA LYS A 2 12.11 38.79 -14.84
C LYS A 2 11.04 38.15 -15.72
N ALA A 3 10.55 38.93 -16.67
CA ALA A 3 9.50 38.58 -17.61
C ALA A 3 10.10 37.76 -18.76
N HIS A 4 9.35 36.75 -19.23
CA HIS A 4 9.58 36.07 -20.50
C HIS A 4 8.61 36.56 -21.56
N PRO A 5 9.07 36.77 -22.81
CA PRO A 5 8.23 37.32 -23.86
C PRO A 5 7.42 36.25 -24.58
N SER A 6 6.16 36.60 -24.85
CA SER A 6 5.20 35.86 -25.69
C SER A 6 5.62 35.87 -27.16
N LEU A 7 5.57 34.74 -27.82
CA LEU A 7 5.58 34.62 -29.29
C LEU A 7 4.18 34.27 -29.76
N LEU A 8 3.52 35.28 -30.38
CA LEU A 8 2.34 35.12 -31.22
C LEU A 8 2.77 34.54 -32.58
N SER A 9 2.12 33.48 -32.98
CA SER A 9 2.10 33.05 -34.41
C SER A 9 0.68 32.93 -34.87
N ALA A 10 0.33 33.81 -35.79
CA ALA A 10 -0.90 33.80 -36.54
C ALA A 10 -0.79 32.78 -37.69
N SER A 11 -1.81 31.99 -37.93
CA SER A 11 -1.97 31.19 -39.14
C SER A 11 -3.40 31.17 -39.62
N LEU A 12 -3.47 31.48 -40.84
CA LEU A 12 -4.48 31.78 -41.85
C LEU A 12 -5.58 30.72 -41.99
N ALA A 13 -6.78 31.20 -42.13
CA ALA A 13 -7.97 30.44 -42.50
C ALA A 13 -7.96 30.08 -43.99
N ALA A 14 -8.39 28.87 -44.32
CA ALA A 14 -8.91 28.52 -45.65
C ALA A 14 -10.21 27.75 -45.46
N ALA A 15 -11.29 28.40 -45.88
CA ALA A 15 -12.64 27.80 -45.99
C ALA A 15 -12.78 27.09 -47.32
N LEU A 16 -13.24 25.86 -47.33
CA LEU A 16 -13.85 25.21 -48.48
C LEU A 16 -15.19 24.58 -48.07
N ALA A 17 -16.26 25.11 -48.59
CA ALA A 17 -17.60 24.56 -48.45
C ALA A 17 -17.88 23.65 -49.66
N ILE A 18 -18.32 22.43 -49.41
CA ILE A 18 -19.09 21.62 -50.37
C ILE A 18 -20.22 20.94 -49.61
N GLY A 19 -21.40 21.08 -50.15
CA GLY A 19 -22.67 20.78 -49.48
C GLY A 19 -23.17 19.35 -49.61
N ALA A 20 -24.14 19.12 -48.75
CA ALA A 20 -25.37 18.33 -48.83
C ALA A 20 -25.31 16.83 -49.20
N THR A 21 -25.79 15.98 -48.31
CA THR A 21 -27.16 15.42 -48.38
C THR A 21 -27.52 14.71 -47.10
N VAL A 22 -28.76 14.94 -46.67
CA VAL A 22 -29.40 14.36 -45.48
C VAL A 22 -29.80 12.92 -45.75
N ALA A 23 -29.41 11.99 -44.86
CA ALA A 23 -30.13 10.74 -44.64
C ALA A 23 -30.17 10.47 -43.17
N ALA A 24 -31.34 10.63 -42.59
CA ALA A 24 -31.63 10.27 -41.21
C ALA A 24 -31.71 8.74 -41.09
N CYS A 25 -30.89 8.17 -40.22
CA CYS A 25 -31.18 6.90 -39.55
C CYS A 25 -30.70 7.00 -38.09
N SER A 26 -31.68 7.15 -37.25
CA SER A 26 -31.49 7.08 -35.79
C SER A 26 -31.17 5.66 -35.38
N SER A 27 -29.97 5.47 -34.81
CA SER A 27 -29.71 4.42 -33.87
C SER A 27 -28.61 4.92 -32.93
N SER A 28 -29.05 5.41 -31.78
CA SER A 28 -28.21 5.77 -30.65
C SER A 28 -27.64 4.49 -30.02
N SER A 29 -26.49 4.06 -30.47
CA SER A 29 -25.65 3.15 -29.68
C SER A 29 -24.66 4.01 -28.91
N SER A 30 -25.05 4.39 -27.72
CA SER A 30 -24.16 4.86 -26.68
C SER A 30 -23.18 3.72 -26.36
N SER A 31 -21.97 3.83 -26.91
CA SER A 31 -20.85 2.99 -26.46
C SER A 31 -20.45 3.50 -25.06
N ALA A 32 -21.13 2.99 -24.03
CA ALA A 32 -20.62 3.07 -22.67
C ALA A 32 -19.27 2.37 -22.69
N MET A 33 -18.22 3.08 -22.31
CA MET A 33 -16.97 2.45 -21.89
C MET A 33 -17.33 1.40 -20.83
N PRO A 34 -16.77 0.20 -20.90
CA PRO A 34 -16.97 -0.75 -19.82
C PRO A 34 -16.43 -0.12 -18.54
N SER A 35 -17.34 0.20 -17.62
CA SER A 35 -17.01 0.40 -16.23
C SER A 35 -16.31 -0.87 -15.80
N VAL A 36 -14.99 -0.81 -15.58
CA VAL A 36 -14.28 -1.85 -14.87
C VAL A 36 -14.82 -1.77 -13.45
N ALA A 37 -15.82 -2.60 -13.16
CA ALA A 37 -16.18 -2.87 -11.78
C ALA A 37 -14.90 -3.30 -11.08
N PRO A 38 -14.60 -2.80 -9.86
CA PRO A 38 -13.53 -3.38 -9.07
C PRO A 38 -13.81 -4.88 -9.01
N SER A 39 -12.88 -5.67 -9.53
CA SER A 39 -12.98 -7.13 -9.43
C SER A 39 -13.08 -7.42 -7.94
N ASP A 40 -14.17 -8.06 -7.50
CA ASP A 40 -14.23 -8.70 -6.20
C ASP A 40 -13.08 -9.71 -6.16
N ALA A 41 -11.91 -9.20 -5.77
CA ALA A 41 -10.73 -10.01 -5.55
C ALA A 41 -11.00 -10.79 -4.27
N GLY A 42 -11.66 -11.91 -4.39
CA GLY A 42 -11.89 -12.75 -3.26
C GLY A 42 -13.24 -13.45 -3.19
N ALA A 43 -13.73 -14.00 -4.31
CA ALA A 43 -14.86 -14.93 -4.26
C ALA A 43 -14.61 -16.16 -3.37
N ASP A 44 -13.38 -16.35 -2.90
CA ASP A 44 -12.96 -17.50 -2.08
C ASP A 44 -12.51 -17.14 -0.65
N ALA A 45 -12.48 -15.85 -0.26
CA ALA A 45 -12.30 -15.53 1.14
C ALA A 45 -13.57 -15.88 1.91
N PRO A 46 -13.49 -16.63 3.02
CA PRO A 46 -14.68 -16.94 3.82
C PRO A 46 -15.33 -15.62 4.23
N VAL A 47 -16.54 -15.40 3.71
CA VAL A 47 -17.34 -14.20 3.95
C VAL A 47 -17.54 -14.07 5.47
N ARG A 48 -16.74 -13.20 6.10
CA ARG A 48 -17.24 -12.56 7.33
C ARG A 48 -18.47 -11.79 6.86
N THR A 49 -19.64 -12.11 7.43
CA THR A 49 -20.91 -11.43 7.19
C THR A 49 -20.65 -9.95 6.97
N ALA A 50 -21.05 -9.43 5.81
CA ALA A 50 -20.80 -8.07 5.38
C ALA A 50 -21.13 -7.09 6.51
N THR A 51 -20.12 -6.70 7.28
CA THR A 51 -20.23 -5.58 8.20
C THR A 51 -20.07 -4.34 7.34
N THR A 52 -21.07 -3.48 7.36
CA THR A 52 -20.90 -2.08 6.90
C THR A 52 -19.64 -1.55 7.54
N GLY A 53 -18.78 -0.88 6.78
CA GLY A 53 -17.53 -0.30 7.29
C GLY A 53 -17.77 0.50 8.57
N THR A 54 -16.90 0.36 9.56
CA THR A 54 -17.00 1.07 10.84
C THR A 54 -15.73 1.82 11.16
N VAL A 55 -15.85 2.88 11.97
CA VAL A 55 -14.71 3.68 12.44
C VAL A 55 -13.72 2.79 13.20
N GLU A 56 -14.21 1.90 14.07
CA GLU A 56 -13.38 1.01 14.89
C GLU A 56 -12.59 0.01 14.03
N ARG A 57 -13.19 -0.50 12.96
CA ARG A 57 -12.47 -1.36 12.00
C ARG A 57 -11.43 -0.55 11.23
N GLY A 58 -11.75 0.69 10.85
CA GLY A 58 -10.83 1.61 10.19
C GLY A 58 -9.63 1.94 11.07
N GLU A 59 -9.84 2.31 12.33
CA GLU A 59 -8.81 2.54 13.33
C GLU A 59 -7.89 1.33 13.44
N TYR A 60 -8.46 0.16 13.63
CA TYR A 60 -7.69 -1.08 13.75
C TYR A 60 -6.84 -1.36 12.51
N LEU A 61 -7.39 -1.16 11.30
CA LEU A 61 -6.63 -1.37 10.06
C LEU A 61 -5.51 -0.33 9.90
N VAL A 62 -5.79 0.94 10.12
CA VAL A 62 -4.83 2.04 9.97
C VAL A 62 -3.70 1.93 10.97
N ASP A 63 -4.00 1.60 12.23
CA ASP A 63 -3.02 1.67 13.33
C ASP A 63 -2.28 0.36 13.56
N HIS A 64 -2.93 -0.79 13.29
CA HIS A 64 -2.42 -2.09 13.74
C HIS A 64 -2.24 -3.15 12.65
N VAL A 65 -2.71 -2.89 11.41
CA VAL A 65 -2.55 -3.82 10.29
C VAL A 65 -1.75 -3.18 9.16
N LEU A 66 -2.19 -2.04 8.64
CA LEU A 66 -1.54 -1.32 7.54
C LEU A 66 -0.49 -0.33 8.04
N VAL A 67 -0.55 0.02 9.31
CA VAL A 67 0.38 0.89 10.05
C VAL A 67 0.71 2.20 9.34
N CYS A 68 -0.31 2.89 8.86
CA CYS A 68 -0.21 4.11 8.05
C CYS A 68 0.65 5.19 8.72
N GLY A 69 0.60 5.26 10.06
CA GLY A 69 1.39 6.19 10.86
C GLY A 69 2.91 6.04 10.70
N VAL A 70 3.42 4.87 10.23
CA VAL A 70 4.85 4.69 9.95
C VAL A 70 5.34 5.67 8.89
N CYS A 71 4.53 5.94 7.87
CA CYS A 71 4.85 6.86 6.81
C CYS A 71 4.25 8.25 7.03
N HIS A 72 3.01 8.31 7.52
CA HIS A 72 2.24 9.54 7.58
C HIS A 72 2.34 10.30 8.92
N THR A 73 3.21 9.87 9.85
CA THR A 73 3.52 10.63 11.07
C THR A 73 4.96 11.11 11.00
N PRO A 74 5.23 12.42 11.08
CA PRO A 74 6.60 12.95 11.02
C PRO A 74 7.40 12.48 12.25
N ASN A 75 8.72 12.51 12.12
CA ASN A 75 9.59 12.25 13.26
C ASN A 75 9.87 13.56 14.03
N ASP A 76 10.00 13.44 15.34
CA ASP A 76 10.54 14.49 16.21
C ASP A 76 12.06 14.70 16.00
N ALA A 77 12.65 15.63 16.71
CA ALA A 77 14.09 15.93 16.67
C ALA A 77 14.98 14.76 17.09
N ASN A 78 14.42 13.73 17.76
CA ASN A 78 15.13 12.53 18.20
C ASN A 78 14.92 11.36 17.23
N GLY A 79 14.25 11.58 16.09
CA GLY A 79 13.95 10.55 15.10
C GLY A 79 12.80 9.60 15.50
N LYS A 80 12.02 9.93 16.53
CA LYS A 80 10.83 9.16 16.93
C LYS A 80 9.57 9.77 16.32
N PRO A 81 8.50 8.98 16.09
CA PRO A 81 7.22 9.51 15.64
C PRO A 81 6.71 10.62 16.57
N ASP A 82 6.44 11.79 16.01
CA ASP A 82 5.81 12.91 16.73
C ASP A 82 4.29 12.69 16.80
N MET A 83 3.83 12.08 17.88
CA MET A 83 2.42 11.76 18.07
C MET A 83 1.51 13.00 18.23
N THR A 84 2.07 14.20 18.42
CA THR A 84 1.29 15.46 18.35
C THR A 84 0.88 15.81 16.92
N LYS A 85 1.54 15.18 15.94
CA LYS A 85 1.31 15.27 14.50
C LYS A 85 0.92 13.93 13.89
N TYR A 86 0.21 13.11 14.64
CA TYR A 86 -0.21 11.80 14.18
C TYR A 86 -0.98 11.89 12.85
N LEU A 87 -0.53 11.15 11.85
CA LEU A 87 -1.03 11.15 10.46
C LEU A 87 -0.97 12.51 9.74
N ALA A 88 -0.19 13.47 10.21
CA ALA A 88 -0.09 14.80 9.60
C ALA A 88 0.97 14.91 8.49
N GLY A 89 1.54 13.80 8.01
CA GLY A 89 2.42 13.79 6.85
C GLY A 89 3.85 14.27 7.11
N SER A 90 4.54 14.69 6.04
CA SER A 90 5.91 15.24 6.03
C SER A 90 7.05 14.27 6.33
N ARG A 91 6.84 12.95 6.28
CA ARG A 91 7.96 12.02 6.26
C ARG A 91 8.45 11.87 4.83
N SER A 92 9.73 12.18 4.59
CA SER A 92 10.34 12.21 3.25
C SER A 92 11.11 10.93 2.96
N TYR A 93 11.04 10.49 1.71
CA TYR A 93 11.73 9.33 1.18
C TYR A 93 12.49 9.74 -0.08
N ASP A 94 13.77 9.41 -0.15
CA ASP A 94 14.60 9.68 -1.31
C ASP A 94 14.83 8.40 -2.11
N PHE A 95 14.56 8.48 -3.41
CA PHE A 95 14.85 7.43 -4.37
C PHE A 95 15.86 7.93 -5.36
N LYS A 96 16.71 7.03 -5.85
CA LYS A 96 17.67 7.34 -6.91
C LYS A 96 17.18 6.73 -8.21
N ASP A 97 16.87 7.57 -9.18
CA ASP A 97 16.51 7.14 -10.53
C ASP A 97 17.73 6.55 -11.28
N THR A 98 17.46 5.92 -12.41
CA THR A 98 18.48 5.27 -13.26
C THR A 98 19.52 6.25 -13.81
N ASP A 99 19.16 7.51 -14.00
CA ASP A 99 20.05 8.61 -14.41
C ASP A 99 20.83 9.26 -13.25
N GLY A 100 20.54 8.82 -12.01
CA GLY A 100 21.15 9.33 -10.79
C GLY A 100 20.39 10.48 -10.13
N THR A 101 19.28 10.94 -10.70
CA THR A 101 18.40 11.96 -10.11
C THR A 101 17.85 11.47 -8.80
N ILE A 102 17.79 12.33 -7.79
CA ILE A 102 17.12 12.04 -6.51
C ILE A 102 15.67 12.50 -6.61
N ILE A 103 14.79 11.56 -6.46
CA ILE A 103 13.35 11.77 -6.37
C ILE A 103 12.99 11.77 -4.89
N THR A 104 12.47 12.87 -4.39
CA THR A 104 11.98 12.97 -3.00
C THR A 104 10.47 12.88 -3.02
N VAL A 105 9.92 11.94 -2.27
CA VAL A 105 8.48 11.75 -2.05
C VAL A 105 8.17 12.00 -0.59
N ASN A 106 7.15 12.80 -0.33
CA ASN A 106 6.72 13.14 1.01
C ASN A 106 5.37 12.46 1.31
N ALA A 107 5.25 11.85 2.47
CA ALA A 107 3.98 11.27 2.88
C ALA A 107 2.97 12.39 3.19
N GLU A 108 1.81 12.31 2.60
CA GLU A 108 0.75 13.32 2.68
C GLU A 108 0.09 13.39 4.06
N ASN A 109 -0.52 14.56 4.34
CA ASN A 109 -1.31 14.82 5.54
C ASN A 109 -2.68 14.13 5.41
N LEU A 110 -2.92 13.10 6.23
CA LEU A 110 -4.18 12.34 6.24
C LEU A 110 -5.22 12.87 7.23
N THR A 111 -4.95 14.01 7.89
CA THR A 111 -5.90 14.61 8.85
C THR A 111 -7.02 15.37 8.13
N SER A 112 -8.08 15.70 8.87
CA SER A 112 -9.20 16.48 8.33
C SER A 112 -8.88 17.99 8.23
N HIS A 113 -7.65 18.36 7.89
CA HIS A 113 -7.22 19.74 7.70
C HIS A 113 -7.54 20.25 6.30
N ASN A 114 -7.74 21.56 6.14
CA ASN A 114 -7.90 22.26 4.88
C ASN A 114 -6.91 23.46 4.86
N PRO A 115 -6.04 23.60 3.84
CA PRO A 115 -5.96 22.78 2.62
C PRO A 115 -5.06 21.53 2.71
N GLU A 116 -4.22 21.41 3.75
CA GLU A 116 -3.07 20.48 3.80
C GLU A 116 -3.45 18.99 3.95
N GLY A 117 -4.73 18.69 4.24
CA GLY A 117 -5.17 17.32 4.49
C GLY A 117 -6.42 16.93 3.70
N LEU A 118 -7.14 15.92 4.17
CA LEU A 118 -8.23 15.28 3.44
C LEU A 118 -9.59 16.01 3.55
N ALA A 119 -9.66 17.22 4.14
CA ALA A 119 -10.95 17.89 4.38
C ALA A 119 -11.74 18.18 3.09
N THR A 120 -11.05 18.48 2.00
CA THR A 120 -11.65 18.81 0.69
C THR A 120 -11.86 17.61 -0.21
N TRP A 121 -11.22 16.46 0.11
CA TRP A 121 -11.32 15.25 -0.68
C TRP A 121 -12.67 14.56 -0.49
N SER A 122 -13.29 14.09 -1.54
CA SER A 122 -14.43 13.18 -1.45
C SER A 122 -13.98 11.79 -0.99
N ASP A 123 -14.90 10.99 -0.47
CA ASP A 123 -14.59 9.60 -0.09
C ASP A 123 -14.16 8.76 -1.30
N GLU A 124 -14.65 9.08 -2.50
CA GLU A 124 -14.24 8.41 -3.73
C GLU A 124 -12.79 8.77 -4.12
N GLN A 125 -12.36 10.04 -3.95
CA GLN A 125 -10.97 10.44 -4.18
C GLN A 125 -10.02 9.73 -3.20
N ILE A 126 -10.37 9.66 -1.91
CA ILE A 126 -9.57 8.92 -0.93
C ILE A 126 -9.49 7.44 -1.31
N ARG A 127 -10.61 6.83 -1.74
CA ARG A 127 -10.63 5.43 -2.19
C ARG A 127 -9.74 5.23 -3.41
N THR A 128 -9.81 6.12 -4.39
CA THR A 128 -9.00 6.08 -5.60
C THR A 128 -7.51 6.20 -5.27
N ALA A 129 -7.14 7.13 -4.40
CA ALA A 129 -5.76 7.26 -3.93
C ALA A 129 -5.29 5.99 -3.21
N LEU A 130 -6.10 5.46 -2.29
CA LEU A 130 -5.76 4.29 -1.49
C LEU A 130 -5.63 3.00 -2.30
N THR A 131 -6.43 2.82 -3.38
CA THR A 131 -6.50 1.53 -4.09
C THR A 131 -6.05 1.57 -5.54
N GLN A 132 -5.87 2.76 -6.12
CA GLN A 132 -5.45 2.95 -7.51
C GLN A 132 -4.23 3.86 -7.66
N GLY A 133 -3.81 4.53 -6.57
CA GLY A 133 -2.65 5.40 -6.57
C GLY A 133 -2.81 6.66 -7.41
N ILE A 134 -4.00 7.24 -7.40
CA ILE A 134 -4.31 8.49 -8.11
C ILE A 134 -4.89 9.47 -7.10
N ASP A 135 -4.29 10.65 -6.97
CA ASP A 135 -4.71 11.69 -6.04
C ASP A 135 -5.96 12.46 -6.50
N ASP A 136 -6.33 13.52 -5.79
CA ASP A 136 -7.50 14.35 -6.09
C ASP A 136 -7.31 15.28 -7.30
N GLU A 137 -6.08 15.52 -7.71
CA GLU A 137 -5.70 16.25 -8.93
C GLU A 137 -5.52 15.33 -10.14
N HIS A 138 -5.82 14.04 -9.98
CA HIS A 138 -5.62 12.97 -10.98
C HIS A 138 -4.15 12.69 -11.33
N ILE A 139 -3.23 12.98 -10.41
CA ILE A 139 -1.81 12.71 -10.58
C ILE A 139 -1.49 11.32 -9.99
N PRO A 140 -0.74 10.47 -10.72
CA PRO A 140 -0.29 9.19 -10.21
C PRO A 140 0.65 9.35 -9.01
N MET A 141 0.38 8.61 -7.94
CA MET A 141 1.19 8.57 -6.73
C MET A 141 2.39 7.63 -6.89
N TYR A 142 3.46 7.91 -6.14
CA TYR A 142 4.61 7.00 -6.10
C TYR A 142 4.25 5.72 -5.32
N PRO A 143 4.55 4.53 -5.86
CA PRO A 143 4.11 3.27 -5.27
C PRO A 143 4.92 2.82 -4.04
N ILE A 144 5.64 3.74 -3.36
CA ILE A 144 6.02 3.54 -1.97
C ILE A 144 4.79 3.49 -1.08
N MET A 145 3.76 4.28 -1.40
CA MET A 145 2.41 4.05 -0.90
C MET A 145 1.91 2.74 -1.51
N PRO A 146 1.67 1.69 -0.73
CA PRO A 146 1.41 0.35 -1.25
C PRO A 146 -0.02 0.18 -1.78
N TYR A 147 -0.51 1.14 -2.58
CA TYR A 147 -1.82 1.08 -3.21
C TYR A 147 -2.00 -0.13 -4.15
N PRO A 148 -0.93 -0.67 -4.80
CA PRO A 148 -1.09 -1.91 -5.56
C PRO A 148 -1.56 -3.08 -4.70
N GLU A 149 -1.04 -3.22 -3.48
CA GLU A 149 -1.45 -4.23 -2.51
C GLU A 149 -2.78 -3.87 -1.84
N TYR A 150 -3.04 -2.59 -1.59
CA TYR A 150 -4.31 -2.12 -1.01
C TYR A 150 -5.50 -2.26 -1.96
N SER A 151 -5.25 -2.42 -3.27
CA SER A 151 -6.29 -2.80 -4.23
C SER A 151 -6.96 -4.14 -3.90
N LEU A 152 -6.30 -4.98 -3.08
CA LEU A 152 -6.82 -6.27 -2.61
C LEU A 152 -7.77 -6.15 -1.40
N LEU A 153 -7.85 -4.97 -0.79
CA LEU A 153 -8.75 -4.73 0.34
C LEU A 153 -10.21 -4.79 -0.12
N THR A 154 -11.06 -5.36 0.72
CA THR A 154 -12.51 -5.32 0.48
C THR A 154 -13.02 -3.89 0.50
N ARG A 155 -14.09 -3.62 -0.23
CA ARG A 155 -14.78 -2.33 -0.20
C ARG A 155 -15.13 -1.89 1.22
N THR A 156 -15.58 -2.83 2.04
CA THR A 156 -15.95 -2.59 3.44
C THR A 156 -14.76 -2.14 4.29
N ASP A 157 -13.59 -2.76 4.13
CA ASP A 157 -12.39 -2.37 4.85
C ASP A 157 -11.87 -1.01 4.37
N VAL A 158 -11.90 -0.73 3.06
CA VAL A 158 -11.56 0.60 2.51
C VAL A 158 -12.51 1.67 3.04
N ASP A 159 -13.82 1.41 3.05
CA ASP A 159 -14.81 2.35 3.58
C ASP A 159 -14.62 2.57 5.09
N SER A 160 -14.21 1.54 5.85
CA SER A 160 -13.85 1.66 7.26
C SER A 160 -12.63 2.57 7.47
N ILE A 161 -11.58 2.38 6.67
CA ILE A 161 -10.39 3.25 6.70
C ILE A 161 -10.79 4.71 6.46
N ILE A 162 -11.58 4.98 5.43
CA ILE A 162 -12.04 6.33 5.11
C ILE A 162 -12.83 6.93 6.27
N GLN A 163 -13.77 6.16 6.86
CA GLN A 163 -14.54 6.63 8.02
C GLN A 163 -13.63 6.99 9.20
N TYR A 164 -12.62 6.19 9.50
CA TYR A 164 -11.66 6.50 10.56
C TYR A 164 -10.86 7.77 10.25
N LEU A 165 -10.28 7.87 9.04
CA LEU A 165 -9.51 9.06 8.63
C LEU A 165 -10.33 10.35 8.76
N ARG A 166 -11.65 10.30 8.52
CA ARG A 166 -12.56 11.43 8.73
C ARG A 166 -12.69 11.85 10.19
N THR A 167 -12.36 10.99 11.15
CA THR A 167 -12.39 11.32 12.59
C THR A 167 -11.11 11.96 13.09
N ILE A 168 -10.00 11.87 12.32
CA ILE A 168 -8.71 12.43 12.74
C ILE A 168 -8.81 13.94 12.80
N ALA A 169 -8.47 14.50 13.96
CA ALA A 169 -8.52 15.94 14.19
C ALA A 169 -7.60 16.67 13.20
N PRO A 170 -8.00 17.84 12.68
CA PRO A 170 -7.19 18.60 11.75
C PRO A 170 -5.84 18.99 12.35
N ASN A 171 -4.78 18.88 11.55
CA ASN A 171 -3.43 19.31 11.89
C ASN A 171 -2.87 20.12 10.72
N ASP A 172 -2.37 21.31 10.99
CA ASP A 172 -1.89 22.29 10.01
C ASP A 172 -0.44 22.01 9.53
N ASN A 173 0.07 20.82 9.75
CA ASN A 173 1.41 20.46 9.31
C ASN A 173 1.49 20.49 7.77
N VAL A 174 2.36 21.36 7.26
CA VAL A 174 2.59 21.55 5.83
C VAL A 174 3.50 20.45 5.32
N VAL A 175 3.04 19.74 4.27
CA VAL A 175 3.84 18.75 3.57
C VAL A 175 4.64 19.45 2.47
N PRO A 176 5.98 19.26 2.38
CA PRO A 176 6.75 19.78 1.27
C PRO A 176 6.28 19.17 -0.05
N ALA A 177 6.31 19.95 -1.14
CA ALA A 177 5.97 19.43 -2.46
C ALA A 177 6.92 18.30 -2.88
N ASP A 178 6.37 17.30 -3.52
CA ASP A 178 7.12 16.20 -4.11
C ASP A 178 7.97 16.66 -5.30
N TYR A 179 8.96 15.84 -5.66
CA TYR A 179 9.65 16.01 -6.93
C TYR A 179 8.64 15.78 -8.08
N PRO A 180 8.56 16.65 -9.10
CA PRO A 180 7.55 16.58 -10.16
C PRO A 180 7.86 15.44 -11.16
N TYR A 181 7.90 14.20 -10.67
CA TYR A 181 8.22 13.00 -11.44
C TYR A 181 6.96 12.35 -12.05
N PHE A 182 5.79 12.59 -11.43
CA PHE A 182 4.63 11.72 -11.60
C PHE A 182 3.67 12.13 -12.71
N ASP A 183 3.75 13.34 -13.20
CA ASP A 183 2.88 13.83 -14.31
C ASP A 183 3.01 13.01 -15.60
N GLN A 184 4.04 12.17 -15.72
CA GLN A 184 4.39 11.46 -16.95
C GLN A 184 4.36 9.92 -16.83
N ASN A 185 4.16 9.38 -15.64
CA ASN A 185 4.17 7.94 -15.42
C ASN A 185 2.77 7.44 -15.04
N PRO A 186 2.29 6.33 -15.62
CA PRO A 186 1.06 5.72 -15.16
C PRO A 186 1.23 5.19 -13.73
N PRO A 187 0.15 5.05 -12.95
CA PRO A 187 0.21 4.41 -11.65
C PRO A 187 0.70 2.96 -11.80
N ALA A 188 1.36 2.45 -10.77
CA ALA A 188 1.75 1.04 -10.75
C ALA A 188 0.50 0.15 -10.84
N PRO A 189 0.58 -0.99 -11.54
CA PRO A 189 -0.57 -1.87 -11.71
C PRO A 189 -0.99 -2.48 -10.37
N ALA A 190 -2.29 -2.67 -10.19
CA ALA A 190 -2.83 -3.43 -9.07
C ALA A 190 -2.22 -4.84 -9.01
N VAL A 191 -2.03 -5.35 -7.81
CA VAL A 191 -1.56 -6.73 -7.61
C VAL A 191 -2.62 -7.72 -8.08
N ASP A 192 -2.21 -8.70 -8.89
CA ASP A 192 -3.08 -9.81 -9.28
C ASP A 192 -3.26 -10.79 -8.10
N GLY A 193 -4.33 -10.61 -7.35
CA GLY A 193 -4.65 -11.42 -6.16
C GLY A 193 -4.78 -12.91 -6.46
N THR A 194 -5.06 -13.30 -7.72
CA THR A 194 -5.16 -14.73 -8.11
C THR A 194 -3.80 -15.42 -8.16
N LYS A 195 -2.71 -14.65 -8.21
CA LYS A 195 -1.34 -15.16 -8.20
C LYS A 195 -0.71 -15.19 -6.81
N ILE A 196 -1.37 -14.64 -5.81
CA ILE A 196 -0.91 -14.76 -4.43
C ILE A 196 -1.17 -16.19 -3.96
N PRO A 197 -0.16 -16.91 -3.46
CA PRO A 197 -0.32 -18.32 -3.12
C PRO A 197 -1.41 -18.51 -2.04
N HIS A 198 -2.22 -19.54 -2.22
CA HIS A 198 -3.10 -20.05 -1.17
C HIS A 198 -2.29 -20.86 -0.14
N THR A 199 -2.89 -21.10 1.02
CA THR A 199 -2.34 -22.06 1.97
C THR A 199 -2.19 -23.45 1.34
N THR A 200 -1.20 -24.21 1.77
CA THR A 200 -1.04 -25.62 1.35
C THR A 200 -1.97 -26.59 2.12
N LEU A 201 -2.73 -26.09 3.08
CA LEU A 201 -3.73 -26.89 3.80
C LEU A 201 -4.86 -27.31 2.87
N ALA A 202 -5.40 -28.49 3.10
CA ALA A 202 -6.59 -28.93 2.38
C ALA A 202 -7.84 -28.16 2.90
N ALA A 203 -8.83 -27.93 2.04
CA ALA A 203 -10.06 -27.20 2.40
C ALA A 203 -10.83 -27.81 3.60
N GLY A 204 -10.61 -29.08 3.94
CA GLY A 204 -11.20 -29.73 5.12
C GLY A 204 -10.36 -29.64 6.39
N ASP A 205 -9.17 -29.02 6.31
CA ASP A 205 -8.32 -28.82 7.48
C ASP A 205 -8.95 -27.79 8.43
N PRO A 206 -8.93 -28.01 9.75
CA PRO A 206 -9.52 -27.07 10.71
C PRO A 206 -8.91 -25.68 10.66
N ASP A 207 -7.65 -25.55 10.25
CA ASP A 207 -6.93 -24.28 10.15
C ASP A 207 -7.02 -23.62 8.77
N TYR A 208 -7.64 -24.28 7.76
CA TYR A 208 -7.75 -23.75 6.41
C TYR A 208 -8.39 -22.35 6.37
N ALA A 209 -9.54 -22.20 7.04
CA ALA A 209 -10.26 -20.92 7.05
C ALA A 209 -9.46 -19.81 7.77
N ALA A 210 -8.72 -20.16 8.81
CA ALA A 210 -7.81 -19.22 9.51
C ALA A 210 -6.67 -18.79 8.57
N ALA A 211 -6.04 -19.73 7.88
CA ALA A 211 -4.98 -19.44 6.92
C ALA A 211 -5.45 -18.54 5.77
N GLU A 212 -6.64 -18.76 5.20
CA GLU A 212 -7.16 -17.89 4.13
C GLU A 212 -7.55 -16.50 4.63
N ARG A 213 -8.03 -16.34 5.89
CA ARG A 213 -8.16 -15.00 6.48
C ARG A 213 -6.79 -14.33 6.68
N GLY A 214 -5.80 -15.09 7.12
CA GLY A 214 -4.41 -14.63 7.22
C GLY A 214 -3.82 -14.23 5.88
N ARG A 215 -4.13 -14.97 4.80
CA ARG A 215 -3.76 -14.61 3.43
C ARG A 215 -4.26 -13.22 3.07
N TYR A 216 -5.52 -12.91 3.33
CA TYR A 216 -6.10 -11.58 3.07
C TYR A 216 -5.32 -10.46 3.77
N LEU A 217 -5.09 -10.59 5.08
CA LEU A 217 -4.38 -9.59 5.86
C LEU A 217 -2.90 -9.47 5.46
N ALA A 218 -2.21 -10.60 5.27
CA ALA A 218 -0.82 -10.63 4.86
C ALA A 218 -0.60 -10.06 3.45
N SER A 219 -1.57 -10.23 2.54
CA SER A 219 -1.49 -9.67 1.19
C SER A 219 -1.46 -8.13 1.22
N ALA A 220 -2.19 -7.50 2.11
CA ALA A 220 -2.20 -6.05 2.25
C ALA A 220 -1.03 -5.52 3.12
N ALA A 221 -0.64 -6.27 4.18
CA ALA A 221 0.30 -5.77 5.18
C ALA A 221 1.76 -6.24 4.97
N CYS A 222 1.98 -7.42 4.39
CA CYS A 222 3.30 -8.06 4.36
C CYS A 222 3.88 -8.20 2.94
N LEU A 223 3.00 -8.37 1.93
CA LEU A 223 3.41 -8.71 0.55
C LEU A 223 4.39 -7.68 -0.03
N ASN A 224 4.05 -6.39 0.08
CA ASN A 224 4.90 -5.31 -0.45
C ASN A 224 6.32 -5.40 0.07
N CYS A 225 6.46 -5.63 1.37
CA CYS A 225 7.76 -5.70 2.02
C CYS A 225 8.49 -7.03 1.75
N HIS A 226 7.80 -8.15 1.83
CA HIS A 226 8.41 -9.46 1.80
C HIS A 226 8.42 -10.14 0.42
N THR A 227 8.31 -9.35 -0.67
CA THR A 227 8.37 -9.86 -2.03
C THR A 227 9.36 -9.03 -2.85
N GLU A 228 10.34 -9.67 -3.49
CA GLU A 228 11.24 -8.98 -4.40
C GLU A 228 10.49 -8.40 -5.59
N GLN A 229 11.07 -7.40 -6.26
CA GLN A 229 10.45 -6.78 -7.43
C GLN A 229 11.09 -7.28 -8.72
N VAL A 230 10.28 -7.49 -9.78
CA VAL A 230 10.77 -7.82 -11.14
C VAL A 230 11.12 -6.57 -11.93
N SER A 231 10.52 -5.45 -11.60
CA SER A 231 10.82 -4.11 -12.12
C SER A 231 10.42 -3.08 -11.07
N ALA A 232 10.65 -1.80 -11.34
CA ALA A 232 10.15 -0.76 -10.46
C ALA A 232 8.65 -1.02 -10.16
N ASP A 233 8.35 -1.21 -8.88
CA ASP A 233 6.99 -1.28 -8.33
C ASP A 233 6.11 -2.48 -8.75
N VAL A 234 6.69 -3.49 -9.39
CA VAL A 234 5.99 -4.73 -9.73
C VAL A 234 6.53 -5.89 -8.91
N PRO A 235 5.74 -6.47 -7.98
CA PRO A 235 6.19 -7.60 -7.18
C PRO A 235 6.34 -8.87 -8.00
N ASN A 236 7.37 -9.65 -7.71
CA ASN A 236 7.56 -10.99 -8.25
C ASN A 236 6.66 -11.99 -7.52
N LEU A 237 5.43 -12.14 -7.98
CA LEU A 237 4.45 -13.01 -7.31
C LEU A 237 4.82 -14.51 -7.37
N GLU A 238 5.76 -14.95 -8.24
CA GLU A 238 6.31 -16.30 -8.18
C GLU A 238 7.18 -16.51 -6.93
N LYS A 239 7.65 -15.42 -6.33
CA LYS A 239 8.40 -15.40 -5.07
C LYS A 239 7.67 -14.64 -3.97
N ALA A 240 6.34 -14.65 -4.01
CA ALA A 240 5.54 -13.97 -2.99
C ALA A 240 5.96 -14.40 -1.58
N PHE A 241 6.19 -13.43 -0.71
CA PHE A 241 6.65 -13.59 0.68
C PHE A 241 8.04 -14.20 0.86
N ALA A 242 8.80 -14.43 -0.20
CA ALA A 242 10.15 -14.99 -0.11
C ALA A 242 11.25 -13.95 0.14
N GLY A 243 10.89 -12.71 0.47
CA GLY A 243 11.84 -11.63 0.77
C GLY A 243 12.58 -11.10 -0.46
N GLY A 244 13.72 -10.44 -0.21
CA GLY A 244 14.60 -9.95 -1.28
C GLY A 244 14.34 -8.53 -1.76
N LYS A 245 13.28 -7.86 -1.28
CA LYS A 245 13.06 -6.45 -1.57
C LYS A 245 14.05 -5.59 -0.79
N LYS A 246 14.66 -4.64 -1.47
CA LYS A 246 15.63 -3.71 -0.91
C LYS A 246 14.98 -2.37 -0.62
N TYR A 247 15.31 -1.80 0.52
CA TYR A 247 14.80 -0.51 0.95
C TYR A 247 15.87 0.40 1.51
N THR A 248 15.67 1.69 1.26
CA THR A 248 16.30 2.76 2.02
C THR A 248 15.19 3.66 2.55
N PHE A 249 14.75 3.45 3.79
CA PHE A 249 13.64 4.22 4.37
C PHE A 249 14.04 5.59 4.92
N VAL A 250 15.32 5.83 5.12
CA VAL A 250 15.82 7.08 5.68
C VAL A 250 17.03 7.51 4.88
N ARG A 251 17.09 8.78 4.53
CA ARG A 251 18.25 9.38 3.83
C ARG A 251 19.55 9.05 4.58
N GLY A 252 20.48 8.39 3.89
CA GLY A 252 21.79 8.01 4.46
C GLY A 252 21.77 6.77 5.34
N ALA A 253 20.63 6.11 5.55
CA ALA A 253 20.57 4.81 6.22
C ALA A 253 21.11 3.68 5.32
N PRO A 254 21.66 2.60 5.90
CA PRO A 254 22.05 1.43 5.13
C PRO A 254 20.83 0.82 4.42
N GLU A 255 21.06 0.27 3.23
CA GLU A 255 20.06 -0.50 2.51
C GLU A 255 19.68 -1.74 3.33
N HIS A 256 18.37 -1.92 3.55
CA HIS A 256 17.83 -3.12 4.18
C HIS A 256 17.25 -4.04 3.12
N THR A 257 17.43 -5.34 3.29
CA THR A 257 16.79 -6.35 2.43
C THR A 257 15.80 -7.14 3.27
N SER A 258 14.56 -7.24 2.80
CA SER A 258 13.53 -8.00 3.50
C SER A 258 13.86 -9.48 3.57
N VAL A 259 13.54 -10.11 4.70
CA VAL A 259 13.77 -11.53 4.90
C VAL A 259 12.69 -12.39 4.24
N ASN A 260 13.04 -13.63 3.91
CA ASN A 260 12.11 -14.65 3.47
C ASN A 260 11.21 -15.07 4.65
N ILE A 261 9.89 -14.93 4.50
CA ILE A 261 8.91 -15.36 5.50
C ILE A 261 8.14 -16.62 5.08
N THR A 262 8.57 -17.32 4.02
CA THR A 262 8.03 -18.64 3.70
C THR A 262 8.70 -19.74 4.58
N PRO A 263 8.09 -20.92 4.74
CA PRO A 263 8.64 -22.01 5.55
C PRO A 263 9.80 -22.76 4.87
N ASP A 264 10.67 -22.04 4.18
CA ASP A 264 11.88 -22.55 3.55
C ASP A 264 13.08 -22.44 4.49
N ALA A 265 14.15 -23.22 4.25
CA ALA A 265 15.40 -23.18 5.02
C ALA A 265 16.08 -21.80 5.03
N THR A 266 15.82 -20.96 4.02
CA THR A 266 16.28 -19.57 3.92
C THR A 266 15.35 -18.56 4.61
N GLY A 267 14.24 -19.04 5.18
CA GLY A 267 13.20 -18.26 5.82
C GLY A 267 12.81 -18.81 7.20
N LEU A 268 11.54 -19.17 7.36
CA LEU A 268 10.96 -19.56 8.64
C LEU A 268 10.89 -21.07 8.88
N ALA A 269 11.72 -21.90 8.18
CA ALA A 269 11.75 -23.33 8.44
C ALA A 269 11.98 -23.62 9.95
N GLY A 270 11.16 -24.49 10.52
CA GLY A 270 11.21 -24.84 11.93
C GLY A 270 10.66 -23.81 12.91
N TRP A 271 10.04 -22.73 12.42
CA TRP A 271 9.25 -21.85 13.27
C TRP A 271 7.84 -22.42 13.42
N SER A 272 7.31 -22.39 14.63
CA SER A 272 5.91 -22.70 14.89
C SER A 272 5.03 -21.45 14.62
N VAL A 273 3.72 -21.65 14.52
CA VAL A 273 2.75 -20.54 14.47
C VAL A 273 2.93 -19.60 15.66
N ASP A 274 3.16 -20.15 16.87
CA ASP A 274 3.37 -19.33 18.08
C ASP A 274 4.67 -18.52 18.02
N ASP A 275 5.74 -19.05 17.42
CA ASP A 275 6.98 -18.28 17.21
C ASP A 275 6.75 -17.10 16.26
N ILE A 276 5.96 -17.31 15.19
CA ILE A 276 5.64 -16.24 14.22
C ILE A 276 4.75 -15.18 14.86
N VAL A 277 3.72 -15.59 15.64
CA VAL A 277 2.87 -14.65 16.41
C VAL A 277 3.74 -13.83 17.38
N ALA A 278 4.63 -14.47 18.10
CA ALA A 278 5.50 -13.78 19.04
C ALA A 278 6.41 -12.76 18.32
N ALA A 279 7.02 -13.14 17.22
CA ALA A 279 7.85 -12.24 16.41
C ALA A 279 7.06 -11.05 15.88
N LEU A 280 5.86 -11.31 15.34
CA LEU A 280 4.97 -10.27 14.79
C LEU A 280 4.57 -9.25 15.87
N LYS A 281 4.22 -9.71 17.07
CA LYS A 281 3.74 -8.86 18.18
C LYS A 281 4.84 -8.20 18.99
N SER A 282 6.02 -8.79 19.09
CA SER A 282 7.13 -8.27 19.92
C SER A 282 8.27 -7.63 19.14
N SER A 283 8.31 -7.76 17.81
CA SER A 283 9.46 -7.41 16.96
C SER A 283 10.77 -8.07 17.39
N THR A 284 10.73 -9.28 17.94
CA THR A 284 11.92 -10.03 18.34
C THR A 284 12.09 -11.31 17.55
N GLU A 285 13.34 -11.68 17.27
CA GLU A 285 13.69 -12.92 16.60
C GLU A 285 13.44 -14.12 17.53
N LYS A 286 12.98 -15.24 16.95
CA LYS A 286 12.69 -16.48 17.67
C LYS A 286 13.83 -16.88 18.60
N GLY A 287 13.49 -17.12 19.87
CA GLY A 287 14.41 -17.67 20.88
C GLY A 287 15.54 -16.72 21.29
N THR A 288 15.45 -15.45 20.91
CA THR A 288 16.45 -14.43 21.28
C THR A 288 15.74 -13.16 21.77
N ALA A 289 16.50 -12.27 22.41
CA ALA A 289 16.04 -10.90 22.71
C ALA A 289 16.42 -9.92 21.59
N ARG A 290 16.92 -10.42 20.45
CA ARG A 290 17.34 -9.59 19.34
C ARG A 290 16.10 -9.03 18.65
N ALA A 291 16.09 -7.71 18.47
CA ALA A 291 15.06 -7.06 17.70
C ALA A 291 15.10 -7.52 16.22
N LEU A 292 13.93 -7.65 15.61
CA LEU A 292 13.80 -7.67 14.16
C LEU A 292 14.36 -6.36 13.59
N CYS A 293 14.33 -6.19 12.28
CA CYS A 293 14.76 -4.94 11.65
C CYS A 293 14.14 -3.71 12.32
N SER A 294 14.93 -2.63 12.46
CA SER A 294 14.43 -1.34 12.93
C SER A 294 13.28 -0.78 12.08
N THR A 295 13.15 -1.29 10.85
CA THR A 295 12.08 -0.95 9.90
C THR A 295 10.86 -1.86 10.00
N HIS A 296 10.93 -2.94 10.79
CA HIS A 296 9.79 -3.84 10.96
C HIS A 296 8.79 -3.21 11.94
N PRO A 297 7.51 -3.03 11.55
CA PRO A 297 6.52 -2.36 12.39
C PRO A 297 5.97 -3.23 13.52
N GLY A 298 6.67 -4.30 13.88
CA GLY A 298 6.27 -5.19 14.97
C GLY A 298 6.45 -4.54 16.34
N GLY A 299 5.74 -5.07 17.32
CA GLY A 299 5.80 -4.61 18.72
C GLY A 299 5.06 -3.29 18.97
N GLY A 300 5.14 -2.82 20.21
CA GLY A 300 4.61 -1.52 20.61
C GLY A 300 3.13 -1.31 20.31
N ASP A 301 2.82 -0.12 19.82
CA ASP A 301 1.47 0.31 19.49
C ASP A 301 1.01 -0.06 18.06
N MET A 302 1.87 -0.65 17.25
CA MET A 302 1.58 -1.12 15.88
C MET A 302 1.14 -2.60 15.90
N TYR A 303 1.91 -3.50 15.30
CA TYR A 303 1.56 -4.94 15.28
C TYR A 303 1.44 -5.56 16.68
N GLY A 304 2.07 -4.99 17.72
CA GLY A 304 1.89 -5.42 19.10
C GLY A 304 0.44 -5.37 19.57
N LYS A 305 -0.37 -4.46 19.04
CA LYS A 305 -1.82 -4.33 19.33
C LYS A 305 -2.73 -5.03 18.30
N MET A 306 -2.17 -5.68 17.29
CA MET A 306 -2.96 -6.56 16.43
C MET A 306 -3.70 -7.58 17.29
N THR A 307 -4.95 -7.91 16.94
CA THR A 307 -5.69 -8.92 17.69
C THR A 307 -4.96 -10.26 17.65
N ASP A 308 -5.06 -11.05 18.72
CA ASP A 308 -4.45 -12.38 18.77
C ASP A 308 -5.00 -13.30 17.67
N ALA A 309 -6.28 -13.12 17.30
CA ALA A 309 -6.91 -13.86 16.23
C ALA A 309 -6.27 -13.53 14.87
N ASP A 310 -6.13 -12.25 14.50
CA ASP A 310 -5.57 -11.85 13.23
C ASP A 310 -4.06 -12.13 13.15
N ALA A 311 -3.33 -11.94 14.26
CA ALA A 311 -1.91 -12.31 14.33
C ALA A 311 -1.71 -13.83 14.12
N ARG A 312 -2.60 -14.66 14.70
CA ARG A 312 -2.57 -16.11 14.52
C ARG A 312 -3.02 -16.52 13.11
N ASP A 313 -4.03 -15.89 12.55
CA ASP A 313 -4.46 -16.13 11.17
C ASP A 313 -3.31 -15.85 10.18
N ILE A 314 -2.63 -14.69 10.31
CA ILE A 314 -1.45 -14.35 9.49
C ILE A 314 -0.33 -15.38 9.72
N ALA A 315 -0.02 -15.72 10.97
CA ALA A 315 1.03 -16.69 11.28
C ALA A 315 0.72 -18.07 10.72
N THR A 316 -0.54 -18.52 10.79
CA THR A 316 -1.00 -19.80 10.22
C THR A 316 -0.84 -19.78 8.69
N TYR A 317 -1.24 -18.70 8.03
CA TYR A 317 -1.03 -18.55 6.60
C TYR A 317 0.45 -18.62 6.23
N VAL A 318 1.29 -17.79 6.85
CA VAL A 318 2.73 -17.72 6.58
C VAL A 318 3.41 -19.06 6.82
N HIS A 319 3.05 -19.77 7.91
CA HIS A 319 3.56 -21.10 8.24
C HIS A 319 3.16 -22.17 7.22
N THR A 320 2.05 -21.97 6.52
CA THR A 320 1.49 -22.94 5.56
C THR A 320 1.62 -22.51 4.11
N LEU A 321 2.44 -21.51 3.82
CA LEU A 321 2.83 -21.14 2.45
C LEU A 321 3.62 -22.25 1.77
N PRO A 322 3.62 -22.32 0.44
CA PRO A 322 4.63 -23.10 -0.28
C PRO A 322 6.04 -22.63 0.09
N PRO A 323 6.97 -23.51 0.43
CA PRO A 323 8.35 -23.13 0.70
C PRO A 323 9.02 -22.62 -0.58
N ILE A 324 9.62 -21.43 -0.52
CA ILE A 324 10.32 -20.81 -1.64
C ILE A 324 11.75 -20.47 -1.19
N ALA A 325 12.74 -21.11 -1.80
CA ALA A 325 14.13 -20.78 -1.51
C ALA A 325 14.51 -19.41 -2.08
N ASN A 326 14.85 -18.46 -1.21
CA ASN A 326 15.35 -17.14 -1.59
C ASN A 326 16.16 -16.55 -0.43
N GLY A 327 17.40 -16.17 -0.66
CA GLY A 327 18.29 -15.70 0.40
C GLY A 327 19.36 -16.72 0.81
N PRO A 328 19.89 -16.69 2.04
CA PRO A 328 19.38 -15.97 3.22
C PRO A 328 19.60 -14.46 3.14
N PHE A 329 18.59 -13.70 3.46
CA PHE A 329 18.70 -12.25 3.65
C PHE A 329 18.83 -11.93 5.14
N LYS A 330 19.63 -10.91 5.46
CA LYS A 330 19.75 -10.42 6.82
C LYS A 330 19.33 -8.95 6.83
N CYS A 331 18.48 -8.65 7.76
CA CYS A 331 18.30 -7.27 8.14
C CYS A 331 19.51 -6.83 8.96
N LEU A 332 20.11 -5.74 8.57
CA LEU A 332 21.14 -5.09 9.39
C LEU A 332 20.47 -4.39 10.57
N PRO A 333 21.02 -4.49 11.78
CA PRO A 333 20.46 -3.88 12.98
C PRO A 333 20.51 -2.35 12.92
#